data_1c505f095853ed12b09deaca413689dd
#
_entry.id   1c505f095853ed12b09deaca413689dd
#
_cell.length_a   1.000
_cell.length_b   1.000
_cell.length_c   1.000
_cell.angle_alpha   90.00
_cell.angle_beta   90.00
_cell.angle_gamma   90.00
#
_symmetry.space_group_name_H-M   'P 1'
#
loop_
_entity.id
_entity.type
_entity.pdbx_description
1 polymer ?
#
loop_
_entity_poly.entity_id
_entity_poly.type
_entity_poly.pdbx_seq_one_letter_code
_entity_poly.pdbx_strand_id
1 'polypeptide(L)'
;MNTTFSQFLPEHLRRHNLPPELGETAATVVSACVQIGRLVRLGALAGVLGTAGSGNVQGEEQKKLDVLANDLLIDALRQNPQVAGLASEEEDSFVACHENGRYLVLFDPLDGSSNIDVNISVGTIFSILPKPEGGLDTASFLQSGENQAAAGYVLYGPQTQLVITFKHGVYVFTLNEGGDFVLTQQEPQVPVQTKEFAINASNQRHWLPPVQQYIAELLAGETGVRGKNYNMRWVASMVAEVHRILMRGGVFMYPQDKRDPSKPGKLRLMYEANPMALIMRQAGGAASNAVQDILSIRPEGLQQRVAVGLGSREEVDYVNRLHQG
;
A
#
# COMPACT_ATOMS: atom_id res chain seq x y z
N MET A 1 0.12 17.12 24.96
CA MET A 1 -0.23 17.86 23.72
C MET A 1 -0.23 16.82 22.59
N ASN A 2 -1.27 16.84 21.78
CA ASN A 2 -1.36 15.89 20.64
C ASN A 2 -0.50 16.43 19.50
N THR A 3 0.60 15.77 19.17
CA THR A 3 1.53 16.18 18.09
C THR A 3 0.86 15.99 16.73
N THR A 4 0.71 17.07 15.96
CA THR A 4 0.19 16.98 14.58
C THR A 4 1.28 16.50 13.63
N PHE A 5 0.90 16.01 12.43
CA PHE A 5 1.84 15.59 11.40
C PHE A 5 2.76 16.75 10.98
N SER A 6 2.24 17.95 10.89
CA SER A 6 3.01 19.16 10.57
C SER A 6 4.05 19.52 11.64
N GLN A 7 3.82 19.19 12.91
CA GLN A 7 4.78 19.36 14.00
C GLN A 7 5.79 18.20 14.06
N PHE A 8 5.30 16.97 13.87
CA PHE A 8 6.13 15.77 13.88
C PHE A 8 7.17 15.75 12.76
N LEU A 9 6.76 16.06 11.54
CA LEU A 9 7.54 15.85 10.33
C LEU A 9 8.91 16.58 10.34
N PRO A 10 9.01 17.91 10.60
CA PRO A 10 10.29 18.59 10.63
C PRO A 10 11.24 18.05 11.71
N GLU A 11 10.69 17.69 12.88
CA GLU A 11 11.49 17.14 13.97
C GLU A 11 12.03 15.74 13.63
N HIS A 12 11.19 14.88 13.03
CA HIS A 12 11.57 13.54 12.60
C HIS A 12 12.68 13.59 11.53
N LEU A 13 12.52 14.43 10.51
CA LEU A 13 13.53 14.59 9.45
C LEU A 13 14.87 15.07 10.02
N ARG A 14 14.84 16.07 10.89
CA ARG A 14 16.05 16.59 11.55
C ARG A 14 16.74 15.52 12.41
N ARG A 15 15.97 14.75 13.18
CA ARG A 15 16.49 13.68 14.06
C ARG A 15 17.23 12.60 13.28
N HIS A 16 16.74 12.27 12.09
CA HIS A 16 17.31 11.21 11.25
C HIS A 16 18.15 11.72 10.09
N ASN A 17 18.49 13.02 10.09
CA ASN A 17 19.30 13.66 9.06
C ASN A 17 18.76 13.45 7.64
N LEU A 18 17.42 13.52 7.49
CA LEU A 18 16.72 13.39 6.22
C LEU A 18 16.50 14.77 5.59
N PRO A 19 16.50 14.86 4.23
CA PRO A 19 16.30 16.13 3.54
C PRO A 19 14.92 16.73 3.82
N PRO A 20 14.80 18.05 4.08
CA PRO A 20 13.50 18.70 4.28
C PRO A 20 12.58 18.61 3.06
N GLU A 21 13.13 18.54 1.85
CA GLU A 21 12.40 18.40 0.60
C GLU A 21 11.61 17.08 0.52
N LEU A 22 12.09 16.01 1.19
CA LEU A 22 11.35 14.78 1.36
C LEU A 22 10.08 15.02 2.17
N GLY A 23 10.18 15.83 3.21
CA GLY A 23 9.03 16.23 4.03
C GLY A 23 8.01 17.07 3.27
N GLU A 24 8.46 18.02 2.47
CA GLU A 24 7.58 18.84 1.62
C GLU A 24 6.79 17.95 0.65
N THR A 25 7.47 16.97 0.03
CA THR A 25 6.83 16.00 -0.87
C THR A 25 5.79 15.15 -0.13
N ALA A 26 6.14 14.59 1.03
CA ALA A 26 5.23 13.79 1.84
C ALA A 26 4.02 14.61 2.33
N ALA A 27 4.24 15.86 2.78
CA ALA A 27 3.17 16.75 3.22
C ALA A 27 2.16 17.08 2.10
N THR A 28 2.65 17.21 0.85
CA THR A 28 1.78 17.40 -0.33
C THR A 28 0.85 16.22 -0.54
N VAL A 29 1.38 14.99 -0.53
CA VAL A 29 0.56 13.77 -0.64
C VAL A 29 -0.47 13.72 0.48
N VAL A 30 -0.04 13.91 1.72
CA VAL A 30 -0.91 13.86 2.91
C VAL A 30 -2.03 14.91 2.84
N SER A 31 -1.73 16.11 2.35
CA SER A 31 -2.74 17.17 2.16
C SER A 31 -3.79 16.79 1.11
N ALA A 32 -3.39 16.20 -0.01
CA ALA A 32 -4.33 15.68 -1.02
C ALA A 32 -5.21 14.57 -0.42
N CYS A 33 -4.63 13.66 0.36
CA CYS A 33 -5.38 12.60 1.04
C CYS A 33 -6.44 13.12 2.04
N VAL A 34 -6.23 14.27 2.68
CA VAL A 34 -7.28 14.93 3.50
C VAL A 34 -8.49 15.29 2.64
N GLN A 35 -8.27 15.80 1.42
CA GLN A 35 -9.35 16.16 0.51
C GLN A 35 -10.08 14.90 0.00
N ILE A 36 -9.33 13.86 -0.39
CA ILE A 36 -9.90 12.57 -0.79
C ILE A 36 -10.76 12.00 0.35
N GLY A 37 -10.24 11.99 1.58
CA GLY A 37 -10.99 11.52 2.77
C GLY A 37 -12.31 12.28 3.01
N ARG A 38 -12.36 13.57 2.70
CA ARG A 38 -13.63 14.35 2.74
C ARG A 38 -14.62 13.87 1.69
N LEU A 39 -14.17 13.58 0.46
CA LEU A 39 -15.03 13.06 -0.61
C LEU A 39 -15.54 11.66 -0.27
N VAL A 40 -14.66 10.76 0.20
CA VAL A 40 -15.04 9.41 0.66
C VAL A 40 -16.12 9.47 1.72
N ARG A 41 -15.93 10.33 2.74
CA ARG A 41 -16.90 10.49 3.85
C ARG A 41 -18.26 11.03 3.39
N LEU A 42 -18.29 11.87 2.38
CA LEU A 42 -19.54 12.43 1.83
C LEU A 42 -20.24 11.44 0.90
N GLY A 43 -19.48 10.58 0.17
CA GLY A 43 -20.02 9.53 -0.68
C GLY A 43 -21.15 10.03 -1.61
N ALA A 44 -22.36 9.49 -1.42
CA ALA A 44 -23.52 9.85 -2.23
C ALA A 44 -23.88 11.36 -2.16
N LEU A 45 -23.62 12.02 -1.04
CA LEU A 45 -23.89 13.47 -0.88
C LEU A 45 -22.99 14.33 -1.77
N ALA A 46 -21.77 13.86 -2.05
CA ALA A 46 -20.87 14.52 -2.99
C ALA A 46 -21.07 14.09 -4.45
N GLY A 47 -21.98 13.13 -4.71
CA GLY A 47 -22.23 12.61 -6.06
C GLY A 47 -21.09 11.75 -6.64
N VAL A 48 -20.18 11.26 -5.79
CA VAL A 48 -18.95 10.57 -6.18
C VAL A 48 -19.08 9.04 -6.25
N LEU A 49 -20.26 8.49 -5.95
CA LEU A 49 -20.53 7.06 -6.08
C LEU A 49 -20.84 6.66 -7.53
N GLY A 50 -20.68 5.36 -7.80
CA GLY A 50 -20.95 4.76 -9.11
C GLY A 50 -19.78 4.84 -10.06
N THR A 51 -20.01 4.37 -11.30
CA THR A 51 -18.98 4.26 -12.33
C THR A 51 -18.71 5.59 -13.02
N ALA A 52 -17.47 5.79 -13.49
CA ALA A 52 -17.10 6.95 -14.30
C ALA A 52 -17.58 6.83 -15.76
N GLY A 53 -18.02 5.62 -16.18
CA GLY A 53 -18.36 5.35 -17.59
C GLY A 53 -17.12 5.13 -18.47
N SER A 54 -15.94 5.04 -17.88
CA SER A 54 -14.65 4.73 -18.50
C SER A 54 -14.01 3.51 -17.82
N GLY A 55 -13.09 2.85 -18.52
CA GLY A 55 -12.20 1.84 -17.95
C GLY A 55 -10.81 2.42 -17.75
N ASN A 56 -10.06 1.91 -16.76
CA ASN A 56 -8.65 2.23 -16.63
C ASN A 56 -7.84 1.56 -17.75
N VAL A 57 -6.55 1.86 -17.79
CA VAL A 57 -5.58 1.33 -18.76
C VAL A 57 -5.51 -0.19 -18.83
N GLN A 58 -6.09 -0.88 -17.85
CA GLN A 58 -6.14 -2.35 -17.78
C GLN A 58 -7.52 -2.93 -18.09
N GLY A 59 -8.50 -2.07 -18.48
CA GLY A 59 -9.87 -2.46 -18.78
C GLY A 59 -10.72 -2.76 -17.54
N GLU A 60 -10.27 -2.36 -16.35
CA GLU A 60 -11.09 -2.39 -15.13
C GLU A 60 -12.02 -1.16 -15.12
N GLU A 61 -13.27 -1.35 -14.69
CA GLU A 61 -14.26 -0.27 -14.63
C GLU A 61 -13.89 0.73 -13.53
N GLN A 62 -13.55 1.96 -13.91
CA GLN A 62 -13.22 3.02 -12.96
C GLN A 62 -14.45 3.54 -12.24
N LYS A 63 -14.33 3.77 -10.94
CA LYS A 63 -15.30 4.53 -10.16
C LYS A 63 -15.04 6.02 -10.29
N LYS A 64 -16.07 6.84 -10.15
CA LYS A 64 -15.93 8.30 -10.17
C LYS A 64 -14.92 8.81 -9.14
N LEU A 65 -14.88 8.15 -7.98
CA LEU A 65 -13.98 8.53 -6.90
C LEU A 65 -12.52 8.17 -7.21
N ASP A 66 -12.25 7.10 -7.99
CA ASP A 66 -10.90 6.78 -8.45
C ASP A 66 -10.35 7.93 -9.29
N VAL A 67 -11.13 8.40 -10.27
CA VAL A 67 -10.74 9.52 -11.14
C VAL A 67 -10.50 10.79 -10.33
N LEU A 68 -11.43 11.14 -9.45
CA LEU A 68 -11.30 12.34 -8.61
C LEU A 68 -10.09 12.27 -7.66
N ALA A 69 -9.82 11.12 -7.07
CA ALA A 69 -8.67 10.90 -6.19
C ALA A 69 -7.36 11.01 -6.97
N ASN A 70 -7.31 10.42 -8.19
CA ASN A 70 -6.17 10.52 -9.09
C ASN A 70 -5.89 11.98 -9.47
N ASP A 71 -6.89 12.72 -9.93
CA ASP A 71 -6.76 14.11 -10.32
C ASP A 71 -6.28 14.99 -9.16
N LEU A 72 -6.83 14.83 -7.96
CA LEU A 72 -6.41 15.57 -6.76
C LEU A 72 -4.94 15.35 -6.42
N LEU A 73 -4.44 14.11 -6.51
CA LEU A 73 -3.04 13.79 -6.27
C LEU A 73 -2.14 14.37 -7.36
N ILE A 74 -2.50 14.19 -8.62
CA ILE A 74 -1.73 14.73 -9.77
C ILE A 74 -1.63 16.25 -9.66
N ASP A 75 -2.75 16.95 -9.45
CA ASP A 75 -2.79 18.41 -9.40
C ASP A 75 -1.97 18.96 -8.22
N ALA A 76 -2.06 18.35 -7.05
CA ALA A 76 -1.28 18.74 -5.89
C ALA A 76 0.23 18.53 -6.11
N LEU A 77 0.61 17.37 -6.64
CA LEU A 77 2.02 17.01 -6.85
C LEU A 77 2.66 17.82 -7.98
N ARG A 78 1.92 18.18 -9.02
CA ARG A 78 2.40 19.08 -10.09
C ARG A 78 2.78 20.48 -9.60
N GLN A 79 2.21 20.94 -8.49
CA GLN A 79 2.51 22.24 -7.91
C GLN A 79 3.73 22.21 -6.96
N ASN A 80 4.21 21.03 -6.59
CA ASN A 80 5.33 20.89 -5.68
C ASN A 80 6.66 20.85 -6.46
N PRO A 81 7.55 21.87 -6.29
CA PRO A 81 8.82 21.95 -7.02
C PRO A 81 9.82 20.83 -6.71
N GLN A 82 9.60 20.07 -5.63
CA GLN A 82 10.45 18.93 -5.28
C GLN A 82 10.10 17.66 -6.07
N VAL A 83 8.94 17.63 -6.72
CA VAL A 83 8.47 16.47 -7.51
C VAL A 83 8.96 16.59 -8.96
N ALA A 84 9.83 15.68 -9.36
CA ALA A 84 10.30 15.59 -10.75
C ALA A 84 9.29 14.93 -11.67
N GLY A 85 8.57 13.94 -11.14
CA GLY A 85 7.55 13.21 -11.84
C GLY A 85 6.74 12.32 -10.91
N LEU A 86 5.63 11.85 -11.42
CA LEU A 86 4.74 10.94 -10.70
C LEU A 86 4.26 9.81 -11.61
N ALA A 87 3.89 8.68 -11.01
CA ALA A 87 3.25 7.57 -11.68
C ALA A 87 2.07 7.09 -10.84
N SER A 88 0.94 6.90 -11.49
CA SER A 88 -0.29 6.41 -10.88
C SER A 88 -0.67 5.05 -11.42
N GLU A 89 -1.35 4.25 -10.61
CA GLU A 89 -1.96 2.99 -11.06
C GLU A 89 -2.98 3.21 -12.18
N GLU A 90 -3.64 4.36 -12.16
CA GLU A 90 -4.72 4.73 -13.10
C GLU A 90 -4.20 5.32 -14.42
N GLU A 91 -2.89 5.59 -14.54
CA GLU A 91 -2.27 6.19 -15.72
C GLU A 91 -1.41 5.19 -16.50
N ASP A 92 -1.43 5.29 -17.86
CA ASP A 92 -0.61 4.44 -18.73
C ASP A 92 0.88 4.73 -18.62
N SER A 93 1.22 5.99 -18.36
CA SER A 93 2.59 6.48 -18.33
C SER A 93 2.81 7.43 -17.16
N PHE A 94 4.07 7.72 -16.87
CA PHE A 94 4.40 8.72 -15.88
C PHE A 94 4.03 10.13 -16.36
N VAL A 95 3.82 11.02 -15.40
CA VAL A 95 3.61 12.46 -15.61
C VAL A 95 4.85 13.20 -15.17
N ALA A 96 5.49 13.95 -16.09
CA ALA A 96 6.61 14.83 -15.75
C ALA A 96 6.09 16.09 -15.04
N CYS A 97 6.81 16.53 -14.02
CA CYS A 97 6.49 17.72 -13.22
C CYS A 97 7.59 18.78 -13.34
N HIS A 98 8.58 18.76 -12.46
CA HIS A 98 9.63 19.78 -12.42
C HIS A 98 11.00 19.18 -12.75
N GLU A 99 11.71 19.76 -13.72
CA GLU A 99 13.02 19.27 -14.16
C GLU A 99 14.03 19.16 -13.01
N ASN A 100 14.03 20.13 -12.12
CA ASN A 100 14.90 20.19 -10.95
C ASN A 100 14.34 19.49 -9.70
N GLY A 101 13.20 18.81 -9.83
CA GLY A 101 12.61 18.03 -8.74
C GLY A 101 13.54 16.91 -8.31
N ARG A 102 13.53 16.59 -7.04
CA ARG A 102 14.41 15.58 -6.41
C ARG A 102 13.76 14.23 -6.24
N TYR A 103 12.42 14.16 -6.31
CA TYR A 103 11.65 12.97 -5.96
C TYR A 103 10.69 12.56 -7.07
N LEU A 104 10.46 11.25 -7.12
CA LEU A 104 9.42 10.61 -7.89
C LEU A 104 8.36 10.12 -6.91
N VAL A 105 7.08 10.37 -7.20
CA VAL A 105 5.97 9.91 -6.36
C VAL A 105 5.16 8.87 -7.12
N LEU A 106 4.97 7.70 -6.51
CA LEU A 106 4.18 6.62 -7.06
C LEU A 106 3.00 6.35 -6.13
N PHE A 107 1.81 6.15 -6.69
CA PHE A 107 0.62 5.94 -5.88
C PHE A 107 -0.47 5.11 -6.57
N ASP A 108 -1.23 4.40 -5.73
CA ASP A 108 -2.59 3.94 -6.02
C ASP A 108 -3.52 4.96 -5.37
N PRO A 109 -4.30 5.71 -6.16
CA PRO A 109 -5.13 6.78 -5.61
C PRO A 109 -6.25 6.26 -4.71
N LEU A 110 -6.77 5.04 -4.98
CA LEU A 110 -7.88 4.51 -4.19
C LEU A 110 -7.95 2.96 -4.19
N ASP A 111 -7.06 2.31 -3.42
CA ASP A 111 -7.09 0.87 -3.18
C ASP A 111 -8.45 0.41 -2.66
N GLY A 112 -8.94 -0.68 -3.22
CA GLY A 112 -10.20 -1.28 -2.81
C GLY A 112 -11.44 -0.57 -3.35
N SER A 113 -11.36 0.10 -4.49
CA SER A 113 -12.44 0.92 -5.08
C SER A 113 -13.77 0.16 -5.27
N SER A 114 -13.76 -1.16 -5.40
CA SER A 114 -14.97 -2.00 -5.40
C SER A 114 -15.78 -1.90 -4.10
N ASN A 115 -15.18 -1.43 -3.01
CA ASN A 115 -15.81 -1.27 -1.70
C ASN A 115 -16.52 0.08 -1.53
N ILE A 116 -16.33 1.04 -2.44
CA ILE A 116 -16.86 2.41 -2.33
C ILE A 116 -18.39 2.38 -2.25
N ASP A 117 -19.04 1.72 -3.20
CA ASP A 117 -20.50 1.73 -3.33
C ASP A 117 -21.22 0.94 -2.21
N VAL A 118 -20.48 0.13 -1.45
CA VAL A 118 -21.01 -0.66 -0.33
C VAL A 118 -20.53 -0.17 1.03
N ASN A 119 -19.91 1.01 1.07
CA ASN A 119 -19.49 1.70 2.28
C ASN A 119 -18.52 0.88 3.16
N ILE A 120 -17.56 0.21 2.52
CA ILE A 120 -16.46 -0.51 3.19
C ILE A 120 -15.15 0.26 2.96
N SER A 121 -14.20 0.11 3.88
CA SER A 121 -12.94 0.86 3.89
C SER A 121 -12.17 0.75 2.58
N VAL A 122 -11.67 1.89 2.13
CA VAL A 122 -10.78 2.07 0.98
C VAL A 122 -9.58 2.92 1.42
N GLY A 123 -8.60 3.15 0.56
CA GLY A 123 -7.49 4.03 0.94
C GLY A 123 -6.56 4.40 -0.21
N THR A 124 -5.70 5.36 0.04
CA THR A 124 -4.63 5.77 -0.87
C THR A 124 -3.32 5.16 -0.43
N ILE A 125 -2.56 4.56 -1.36
CA ILE A 125 -1.23 4.02 -1.10
C ILE A 125 -0.20 4.87 -1.86
N PHE A 126 0.94 5.18 -1.25
CA PHE A 126 1.97 5.96 -1.91
C PHE A 126 3.39 5.58 -1.50
N SER A 127 4.33 5.85 -2.38
CA SER A 127 5.76 5.83 -2.10
C SER A 127 6.48 7.01 -2.74
N ILE A 128 7.62 7.37 -2.16
CA ILE A 128 8.50 8.43 -2.63
C ILE A 128 9.86 7.82 -2.91
N LEU A 129 10.33 7.94 -4.16
CA LEU A 129 11.65 7.50 -4.60
C LEU A 129 12.55 8.72 -4.86
N PRO A 130 13.87 8.65 -4.63
CA PRO A 130 14.78 9.65 -5.14
C PRO A 130 14.81 9.62 -6.67
N LYS A 131 14.84 10.79 -7.31
CA LYS A 131 15.07 10.87 -8.76
C LYS A 131 16.52 10.49 -9.04
N PRO A 132 16.79 9.54 -9.96
CA PRO A 132 18.14 9.25 -10.42
C PRO A 132 18.78 10.48 -11.12
N GLU A 133 20.09 10.47 -11.21
CA GLU A 133 20.80 11.46 -12.04
C GLU A 133 20.43 11.33 -13.52
N GLY A 134 20.37 12.43 -14.22
CA GLY A 134 20.05 12.48 -15.64
C GLY A 134 18.62 12.94 -15.95
N GLY A 135 18.19 12.70 -17.19
CA GLY A 135 16.84 13.04 -17.66
C GLY A 135 15.78 12.13 -17.05
N LEU A 136 14.55 12.61 -17.03
CA LEU A 136 13.41 11.85 -16.55
C LEU A 136 12.83 10.98 -17.69
N ASP A 137 12.75 9.68 -17.45
CA ASP A 137 12.12 8.70 -18.34
C ASP A 137 11.43 7.61 -17.51
N THR A 138 10.81 6.63 -18.19
CA THR A 138 10.16 5.52 -17.50
C THR A 138 11.16 4.70 -16.65
N ALA A 139 12.40 4.52 -17.11
CA ALA A 139 13.41 3.76 -16.38
C ALA A 139 13.78 4.41 -15.04
N SER A 140 13.61 5.73 -14.92
CA SER A 140 13.84 6.48 -13.68
C SER A 140 12.93 6.00 -12.53
N PHE A 141 11.74 5.49 -12.86
CA PHE A 141 10.78 4.95 -11.88
C PHE A 141 11.04 3.48 -11.56
N LEU A 142 11.70 2.72 -12.45
CA LEU A 142 11.87 1.27 -12.32
C LEU A 142 12.97 0.92 -11.31
N GLN A 143 12.78 1.37 -10.08
CA GLN A 143 13.68 1.15 -8.95
C GLN A 143 13.13 0.04 -8.05
N SER A 144 14.03 -0.73 -7.42
CA SER A 144 13.60 -1.71 -6.40
C SER A 144 12.96 -1.00 -5.20
N GLY A 145 12.09 -1.71 -4.50
CA GLY A 145 11.44 -1.18 -3.31
C GLY A 145 12.39 -0.76 -2.19
N GLU A 146 13.64 -1.23 -2.21
CA GLU A 146 14.71 -0.80 -1.30
C GLU A 146 15.04 0.70 -1.42
N ASN A 147 14.84 1.28 -2.60
CA ASN A 147 15.18 2.67 -2.88
C ASN A 147 14.11 3.66 -2.40
N GLN A 148 12.95 3.22 -1.94
CA GLN A 148 11.95 4.10 -1.37
C GLN A 148 12.57 4.94 -0.23
N ALA A 149 12.45 6.28 -0.33
CA ALA A 149 12.83 7.20 0.75
C ALA A 149 11.72 7.31 1.81
N ALA A 150 10.47 7.17 1.37
CA ALA A 150 9.30 7.09 2.24
C ALA A 150 8.22 6.22 1.59
N ALA A 151 7.37 5.63 2.42
CA ALA A 151 6.15 4.95 2.00
C ALA A 151 5.04 5.17 3.02
N GLY A 152 3.80 5.19 2.55
CA GLY A 152 2.64 5.38 3.41
C GLY A 152 1.35 4.96 2.76
N TYR A 153 0.32 4.94 3.57
CA TYR A 153 -1.06 4.84 3.10
C TYR A 153 -1.99 5.66 3.99
N VAL A 154 -3.11 6.07 3.42
CA VAL A 154 -4.22 6.63 4.18
C VAL A 154 -5.41 5.69 4.08
N LEU A 155 -5.87 5.19 5.22
CA LEU A 155 -7.07 4.37 5.33
C LEU A 155 -8.29 5.27 5.56
N TYR A 156 -9.27 5.20 4.68
CA TYR A 156 -10.58 5.84 4.81
C TYR A 156 -11.59 4.79 5.30
N GLY A 157 -11.72 4.70 6.61
CA GLY A 157 -12.58 3.74 7.31
C GLY A 157 -13.39 4.40 8.44
N PRO A 158 -13.70 3.68 9.53
CA PRO A 158 -14.36 4.26 10.70
C PRO A 158 -13.62 5.47 11.27
N GLN A 159 -12.30 5.48 11.11
CA GLN A 159 -11.42 6.64 11.28
C GLN A 159 -10.62 6.82 10.00
N THR A 160 -10.25 8.06 9.67
CA THR A 160 -9.26 8.32 8.63
C THR A 160 -7.88 8.30 9.29
N GLN A 161 -7.03 7.35 8.89
CA GLN A 161 -5.71 7.17 9.49
C GLN A 161 -4.62 7.19 8.43
N LEU A 162 -3.58 8.00 8.67
CA LEU A 162 -2.33 7.99 7.93
C LEU A 162 -1.35 7.05 8.62
N VAL A 163 -0.76 6.14 7.87
CA VAL A 163 0.40 5.34 8.28
C VAL A 163 1.56 5.69 7.37
N ILE A 164 2.71 6.03 7.93
CA ILE A 164 3.86 6.47 7.16
C ILE A 164 5.17 6.01 7.78
N THR A 165 6.15 5.74 6.93
CA THR A 165 7.54 5.49 7.30
C THR A 165 8.51 6.28 6.42
N PHE A 166 9.59 6.76 7.05
CA PHE A 166 10.78 7.33 6.39
C PHE A 166 11.99 6.42 6.62
N LYS A 167 11.77 5.09 6.68
CA LYS A 167 12.77 4.05 7.00
C LYS A 167 13.32 4.09 8.44
N HIS A 168 12.68 4.83 9.31
CA HIS A 168 13.02 4.99 10.72
C HIS A 168 11.77 4.80 11.59
N GLY A 169 11.26 3.56 11.62
CA GLY A 169 10.01 3.22 12.29
C GLY A 169 8.76 3.53 11.46
N VAL A 170 7.61 3.16 11.98
CA VAL A 170 6.27 3.40 11.41
C VAL A 170 5.49 4.29 12.36
N TYR A 171 4.75 5.26 11.82
CA TYR A 171 3.97 6.21 12.61
C TYR A 171 2.54 6.25 12.12
N VAL A 172 1.59 6.24 13.07
CA VAL A 172 0.16 6.27 12.78
C VAL A 172 -0.44 7.57 13.30
N PHE A 173 -1.16 8.25 12.43
CA PHE A 173 -1.86 9.49 12.74
C PHE A 173 -3.35 9.32 12.44
N THR A 174 -4.18 9.93 13.25
CA THR A 174 -5.64 9.96 13.04
C THR A 174 -6.08 11.38 12.68
N LEU A 175 -6.89 11.51 11.63
CA LEU A 175 -7.44 12.78 11.20
C LEU A 175 -8.47 13.29 12.21
N ASN A 176 -8.26 14.48 12.73
CA ASN A 176 -9.19 15.14 13.63
C ASN A 176 -10.28 15.93 12.86
N GLU A 177 -11.25 16.48 13.56
CA GLU A 177 -12.33 17.30 12.98
C GLU A 177 -11.81 18.60 12.35
N GLY A 178 -10.67 19.12 12.83
CA GLY A 178 -10.02 20.32 12.30
C GLY A 178 -9.31 20.10 10.97
N GLY A 179 -9.11 18.84 10.55
CA GLY A 179 -8.42 18.49 9.31
C GLY A 179 -6.93 18.23 9.51
N ASP A 180 -6.46 18.09 10.76
CA ASP A 180 -5.07 17.75 11.07
C ASP A 180 -4.93 16.26 11.38
N PHE A 181 -3.89 15.63 10.86
CA PHE A 181 -3.46 14.31 11.28
C PHE A 181 -2.69 14.40 12.60
N VAL A 182 -3.23 13.79 13.64
CA VAL A 182 -2.66 13.77 15.00
C VAL A 182 -2.03 12.42 15.28
N LEU A 183 -0.79 12.40 15.79
CA LEU A 183 -0.06 11.19 16.13
C LEU A 183 -0.79 10.40 17.22
N THR A 184 -1.18 9.17 16.87
CA THR A 184 -1.93 8.28 17.77
C THR A 184 -1.15 7.04 18.15
N GLN A 185 -0.18 6.61 17.32
CA GLN A 185 0.68 5.48 17.66
C GLN A 185 2.08 5.66 17.04
N GLN A 186 3.10 5.33 17.82
CA GLN A 186 4.51 5.35 17.41
C GLN A 186 5.06 3.94 17.35
N GLU A 187 5.74 3.62 16.26
CA GLU A 187 6.48 2.39 16.04
C GLU A 187 5.70 1.10 16.41
N PRO A 188 4.44 0.94 15.90
CA PRO A 188 3.73 -0.31 16.07
C PRO A 188 4.57 -1.45 15.51
N GLN A 189 4.54 -2.60 16.22
CA GLN A 189 5.25 -3.80 15.79
C GLN A 189 4.26 -4.89 15.41
N VAL A 190 4.43 -5.46 14.24
CA VAL A 190 3.67 -6.64 13.81
C VAL A 190 4.11 -7.84 14.65
N PRO A 191 3.20 -8.50 15.37
CA PRO A 191 3.54 -9.72 16.10
C PRO A 191 4.16 -10.78 15.19
N VAL A 192 5.27 -11.40 15.64
CA VAL A 192 5.97 -12.45 14.87
C VAL A 192 5.04 -13.63 14.57
N GLN A 193 4.19 -13.99 15.55
CA GLN A 193 3.18 -15.05 15.44
C GLN A 193 1.77 -14.49 15.34
N THR A 194 0.91 -15.21 14.64
CA THR A 194 -0.50 -14.83 14.50
C THR A 194 -1.43 -16.03 14.53
N LYS A 195 -2.73 -15.74 14.65
CA LYS A 195 -3.85 -16.68 14.45
C LYS A 195 -4.86 -16.12 13.42
N GLU A 196 -4.44 -15.18 12.59
CA GLU A 196 -5.31 -14.59 11.57
C GLU A 196 -4.68 -14.65 10.19
N PHE A 197 -5.50 -14.91 9.18
CA PHE A 197 -5.11 -14.87 7.78
C PHE A 197 -6.19 -14.22 6.92
N ALA A 198 -5.78 -13.65 5.80
CA ALA A 198 -6.65 -13.04 4.82
C ALA A 198 -6.26 -13.52 3.41
N ILE A 199 -7.20 -14.14 2.73
CA ILE A 199 -7.05 -14.60 1.34
C ILE A 199 -8.43 -14.73 0.71
N ASN A 200 -8.56 -14.47 -0.59
CA ASN A 200 -9.80 -14.72 -1.30
C ASN A 200 -10.02 -16.22 -1.52
N ALA A 201 -10.71 -16.87 -0.59
CA ALA A 201 -10.95 -18.32 -0.59
C ALA A 201 -11.70 -18.83 -1.84
N SER A 202 -12.43 -17.96 -2.56
CA SER A 202 -13.11 -18.35 -3.80
C SER A 202 -12.15 -18.81 -4.91
N ASN A 203 -10.87 -18.45 -4.79
CA ASN A 203 -9.81 -18.83 -5.73
C ASN A 203 -9.09 -20.14 -5.38
N GLN A 204 -9.49 -20.85 -4.32
CA GLN A 204 -8.81 -22.06 -3.81
C GLN A 204 -8.48 -23.09 -4.91
N ARG A 205 -9.41 -23.34 -5.83
CA ARG A 205 -9.22 -24.30 -6.94
C ARG A 205 -8.13 -23.89 -7.94
N HIS A 206 -7.72 -22.63 -7.92
CA HIS A 206 -6.74 -22.06 -8.84
C HIS A 206 -5.35 -21.88 -8.22
N TRP A 207 -5.24 -21.97 -6.89
CA TRP A 207 -3.96 -21.79 -6.22
C TRP A 207 -2.95 -22.87 -6.59
N LEU A 208 -1.68 -22.52 -6.50
CA LEU A 208 -0.57 -23.48 -6.58
C LEU A 208 -0.59 -24.43 -5.36
N PRO A 209 -0.06 -25.67 -5.49
CA PRO A 209 -0.09 -26.64 -4.40
C PRO A 209 0.42 -26.13 -3.04
N PRO A 210 1.55 -25.37 -2.95
CA PRO A 210 2.02 -24.85 -1.67
C PRO A 210 1.00 -23.95 -0.94
N VAL A 211 0.28 -23.11 -1.70
CA VAL A 211 -0.76 -22.24 -1.11
C VAL A 211 -1.97 -23.07 -0.65
N GLN A 212 -2.38 -24.07 -1.46
CA GLN A 212 -3.46 -25.00 -1.08
C GLN A 212 -3.11 -25.75 0.20
N GLN A 213 -1.87 -26.26 0.30
CA GLN A 213 -1.37 -26.93 1.49
C GLN A 213 -1.39 -25.99 2.69
N TYR A 214 -0.81 -24.79 2.58
CA TYR A 214 -0.77 -23.80 3.66
C TYR A 214 -2.17 -23.52 4.21
N ILE A 215 -3.13 -23.21 3.35
CA ILE A 215 -4.48 -22.89 3.80
C ILE A 215 -5.19 -24.12 4.40
N ALA A 216 -4.98 -25.32 3.85
CA ALA A 216 -5.51 -26.54 4.45
C ALA A 216 -4.97 -26.79 5.87
N GLU A 217 -3.68 -26.50 6.11
CA GLU A 217 -3.07 -26.59 7.45
C GLU A 217 -3.65 -25.56 8.43
N LEU A 218 -3.93 -24.33 7.99
CA LEU A 218 -4.59 -23.32 8.84
C LEU A 218 -6.01 -23.74 9.21
N LEU A 219 -6.76 -24.31 8.25
CA LEU A 219 -8.15 -24.75 8.44
C LEU A 219 -8.27 -26.03 9.28
N ALA A 220 -7.22 -26.87 9.33
CA ALA A 220 -7.19 -28.06 10.17
C ALA A 220 -7.20 -27.74 11.68
N GLY A 221 -6.86 -26.52 12.06
CA GLY A 221 -6.94 -26.04 13.43
C GLY A 221 -5.99 -26.75 14.40
N GLU A 222 -6.43 -26.91 15.65
CA GLU A 222 -5.63 -27.52 16.73
C GLU A 222 -5.29 -28.99 16.46
N THR A 223 -6.08 -29.69 15.67
CA THR A 223 -5.84 -31.11 15.34
C THR A 223 -4.85 -31.29 14.18
N GLY A 224 -4.53 -30.21 13.48
CA GLY A 224 -3.58 -30.20 12.35
C GLY A 224 -2.15 -29.94 12.79
N VAL A 225 -1.24 -29.94 11.81
CA VAL A 225 0.21 -29.78 12.00
C VAL A 225 0.61 -28.44 12.64
N ARG A 226 -0.27 -27.41 12.53
CA ARG A 226 -0.03 -26.08 13.12
C ARG A 226 -0.40 -26.01 14.60
N GLY A 227 -1.19 -26.96 15.15
CA GLY A 227 -1.55 -27.07 16.56
C GLY A 227 -2.29 -25.87 17.16
N LYS A 228 -2.91 -25.04 16.34
CA LYS A 228 -3.65 -23.84 16.75
C LYS A 228 -4.80 -23.50 15.80
N ASN A 229 -5.86 -22.88 16.32
CA ASN A 229 -6.99 -22.41 15.52
C ASN A 229 -6.68 -21.06 14.89
N TYR A 230 -7.01 -20.90 13.60
CA TYR A 230 -6.86 -19.66 12.86
C TYR A 230 -8.22 -19.07 12.47
N ASN A 231 -8.31 -17.74 12.37
CA ASN A 231 -9.47 -17.02 11.89
C ASN A 231 -9.18 -16.38 10.53
N MET A 232 -10.04 -16.62 9.56
CA MET A 232 -10.00 -15.89 8.30
C MET A 232 -10.63 -14.50 8.46
N ARG A 233 -9.95 -13.48 7.97
CA ARG A 233 -10.42 -12.10 7.87
C ARG A 233 -10.23 -11.64 6.43
N TRP A 234 -11.26 -11.13 5.78
CA TRP A 234 -11.19 -10.68 4.40
C TRP A 234 -12.07 -9.44 4.21
N VAL A 235 -11.45 -8.29 3.89
CA VAL A 235 -12.12 -7.00 3.64
C VAL A 235 -12.13 -6.67 2.15
N ALA A 236 -11.29 -7.32 1.36
CA ALA A 236 -11.09 -7.05 -0.08
C ALA A 236 -10.55 -5.64 -0.37
N SER A 237 -9.76 -5.09 0.54
CA SER A 237 -8.99 -3.86 0.39
C SER A 237 -7.64 -4.07 1.05
N MET A 238 -6.55 -3.85 0.31
CA MET A 238 -5.20 -4.11 0.81
C MET A 238 -4.85 -3.18 1.98
N VAL A 239 -5.23 -1.89 1.90
CA VAL A 239 -5.00 -0.94 2.99
C VAL A 239 -5.67 -1.37 4.28
N ALA A 240 -6.90 -1.89 4.22
CA ALA A 240 -7.63 -2.35 5.41
C ALA A 240 -7.01 -3.61 6.02
N GLU A 241 -6.58 -4.55 5.18
CA GLU A 241 -5.92 -5.78 5.63
C GLU A 241 -4.55 -5.49 6.23
N VAL A 242 -3.72 -4.67 5.57
CA VAL A 242 -2.40 -4.27 6.05
C VAL A 242 -2.52 -3.51 7.36
N HIS A 243 -3.50 -2.61 7.47
CA HIS A 243 -3.73 -1.87 8.71
C HIS A 243 -4.11 -2.79 9.87
N ARG A 244 -5.02 -3.74 9.66
CA ARG A 244 -5.39 -4.75 10.66
C ARG A 244 -4.16 -5.56 11.11
N ILE A 245 -3.33 -5.99 10.15
CA ILE A 245 -2.11 -6.76 10.42
C ILE A 245 -1.09 -5.94 11.21
N LEU A 246 -0.90 -4.68 10.84
CA LEU A 246 -0.02 -3.76 11.56
C LEU A 246 -0.44 -3.62 13.04
N MET A 247 -1.76 -3.58 13.32
CA MET A 247 -2.28 -3.37 14.66
C MET A 247 -2.28 -4.64 15.54
N ARG A 248 -2.43 -5.84 14.97
CA ARG A 248 -2.60 -7.05 15.79
C ARG A 248 -2.02 -8.35 15.21
N GLY A 249 -1.28 -8.25 14.12
CA GLY A 249 -0.75 -9.42 13.42
C GLY A 249 -1.74 -10.05 12.45
N GLY A 250 -1.23 -10.96 11.66
CA GLY A 250 -1.94 -11.64 10.59
C GLY A 250 -1.04 -11.88 9.40
N VAL A 251 -1.58 -12.58 8.41
CA VAL A 251 -0.98 -12.67 7.08
C VAL A 251 -2.03 -12.36 6.03
N PHE A 252 -1.69 -11.50 5.09
CA PHE A 252 -2.47 -11.22 3.89
C PHE A 252 -1.80 -11.89 2.70
N MET A 253 -2.61 -12.53 1.85
CA MET A 253 -2.11 -13.23 0.68
C MET A 253 -2.93 -12.89 -0.57
N TYR A 254 -2.22 -12.53 -1.62
CA TYR A 254 -2.73 -12.50 -2.99
C TYR A 254 -1.75 -13.27 -3.89
N PRO A 255 -1.80 -14.63 -3.83
CA PRO A 255 -0.81 -15.48 -4.50
C PRO A 255 -1.02 -15.52 -6.02
N GLN A 256 0.03 -15.93 -6.73
CA GLN A 256 -0.09 -16.38 -8.11
C GLN A 256 -1.05 -17.57 -8.20
N ASP A 257 -1.82 -17.63 -9.27
CA ASP A 257 -2.70 -18.77 -9.54
C ASP A 257 -2.55 -19.33 -10.96
N LYS A 258 -3.22 -20.46 -11.20
CA LYS A 258 -3.08 -21.24 -12.45
C LYS A 258 -3.88 -20.68 -13.63
N ARG A 259 -4.75 -19.70 -13.43
CA ARG A 259 -5.66 -19.17 -14.48
C ARG A 259 -4.88 -18.49 -15.59
N ASP A 260 -3.85 -17.74 -15.19
CA ASP A 260 -2.99 -17.03 -16.13
C ASP A 260 -1.53 -17.11 -15.63
N PRO A 261 -0.78 -18.15 -16.08
CA PRO A 261 0.62 -18.30 -15.68
C PRO A 261 1.54 -17.14 -16.12
N SER A 262 1.11 -16.33 -17.08
CA SER A 262 1.86 -15.14 -17.52
C SER A 262 1.72 -13.97 -16.56
N LYS A 263 0.69 -13.98 -15.67
CA LYS A 263 0.46 -12.97 -14.66
C LYS A 263 0.94 -13.46 -13.30
N PRO A 264 2.04 -12.91 -12.76
CA PRO A 264 2.63 -13.38 -11.51
C PRO A 264 1.76 -13.08 -10.28
N GLY A 265 0.72 -12.27 -10.40
CA GLY A 265 -0.22 -11.91 -9.34
C GLY A 265 -1.26 -10.91 -9.80
N LYS A 266 -2.05 -10.37 -8.88
CA LYS A 266 -3.05 -9.35 -9.17
C LYS A 266 -2.57 -7.94 -8.81
N LEU A 267 -1.86 -7.79 -7.69
CA LEU A 267 -1.44 -6.49 -7.14
C LEU A 267 -0.27 -5.91 -7.93
N ARG A 268 -0.17 -4.58 -7.99
CA ARG A 268 0.93 -3.89 -8.67
C ARG A 268 2.14 -3.80 -7.76
N LEU A 269 3.32 -4.12 -8.34
CA LEU A 269 4.57 -4.13 -7.57
C LEU A 269 4.88 -2.74 -6.99
N MET A 270 4.78 -1.70 -7.82
CA MET A 270 5.29 -0.38 -7.46
C MET A 270 4.29 0.50 -6.70
N TYR A 271 3.00 0.34 -6.99
CA TYR A 271 1.96 1.20 -6.40
C TYR A 271 1.41 0.65 -5.09
N GLU A 272 1.40 -0.69 -4.92
CA GLU A 272 0.78 -1.38 -3.79
C GLU A 272 1.81 -2.20 -3.00
N ALA A 273 2.47 -3.17 -3.64
CA ALA A 273 3.29 -4.15 -2.92
C ALA A 273 4.55 -3.54 -2.29
N ASN A 274 5.30 -2.70 -3.00
CA ASN A 274 6.51 -2.06 -2.50
C ASN A 274 6.27 -1.15 -1.28
N PRO A 275 5.33 -0.17 -1.32
CA PRO A 275 5.06 0.67 -0.16
C PRO A 275 4.59 -0.14 1.05
N MET A 276 3.70 -1.13 0.86
CA MET A 276 3.23 -1.98 1.95
C MET A 276 4.32 -2.89 2.51
N ALA A 277 5.22 -3.41 1.64
CA ALA A 277 6.36 -4.20 2.07
C ALA A 277 7.34 -3.38 2.92
N LEU A 278 7.59 -2.11 2.57
CA LEU A 278 8.45 -1.25 3.38
C LEU A 278 7.84 -0.99 4.76
N ILE A 279 6.54 -0.69 4.83
CA ILE A 279 5.82 -0.51 6.10
C ILE A 279 5.90 -1.79 6.96
N MET A 280 5.62 -2.95 6.36
CA MET A 280 5.69 -4.23 7.08
C MET A 280 7.10 -4.49 7.62
N ARG A 281 8.16 -4.28 6.81
CA ARG A 281 9.55 -4.44 7.23
C ARG A 281 9.91 -3.51 8.40
N GLN A 282 9.52 -2.24 8.31
CA GLN A 282 9.79 -1.24 9.35
C GLN A 282 9.04 -1.52 10.67
N ALA A 283 7.93 -2.26 10.58
CA ALA A 283 7.16 -2.73 11.73
C ALA A 283 7.54 -4.16 12.19
N GLY A 284 8.68 -4.74 11.74
CA GLY A 284 9.14 -6.06 12.16
C GLY A 284 8.44 -7.25 11.48
N GLY A 285 7.51 -7.01 10.57
CA GLY A 285 6.88 -8.02 9.72
C GLY A 285 7.75 -8.45 8.54
N ALA A 286 7.15 -9.14 7.57
CA ALA A 286 7.80 -9.56 6.32
C ALA A 286 6.84 -9.40 5.13
N ALA A 287 7.41 -9.35 3.92
CA ALA A 287 6.66 -9.35 2.66
C ALA A 287 7.45 -10.11 1.58
N SER A 288 6.79 -11.03 0.89
CA SER A 288 7.41 -11.90 -0.11
C SER A 288 6.43 -12.20 -1.25
N ASN A 289 6.96 -12.51 -2.42
CA ASN A 289 6.20 -13.11 -3.51
C ASN A 289 6.21 -14.66 -3.48
N ALA A 290 6.58 -15.23 -2.34
CA ALA A 290 6.84 -16.64 -2.05
C ALA A 290 8.21 -17.16 -2.57
N VAL A 291 8.94 -16.39 -3.38
CA VAL A 291 10.27 -16.73 -3.92
C VAL A 291 11.34 -15.80 -3.34
N GLN A 292 11.05 -14.51 -3.28
CA GLN A 292 11.99 -13.48 -2.81
C GLN A 292 11.25 -12.35 -2.08
N ASP A 293 12.00 -11.57 -1.32
CA ASP A 293 11.50 -10.35 -0.68
C ASP A 293 10.98 -9.36 -1.71
N ILE A 294 9.79 -8.81 -1.49
CA ILE A 294 9.14 -7.84 -2.39
C ILE A 294 10.06 -6.65 -2.68
N LEU A 295 10.71 -6.10 -1.67
CA LEU A 295 11.54 -4.90 -1.81
C LEU A 295 12.79 -5.14 -2.67
N SER A 296 13.24 -6.39 -2.82
CA SER A 296 14.39 -6.75 -3.66
C SER A 296 14.05 -6.86 -5.14
N ILE A 297 12.76 -6.93 -5.49
CA ILE A 297 12.33 -7.09 -6.89
C ILE A 297 12.63 -5.80 -7.66
N ARG A 298 13.35 -5.92 -8.77
CA ARG A 298 13.55 -4.82 -9.70
C ARG A 298 12.38 -4.79 -10.69
N PRO A 299 11.61 -3.69 -10.76
CA PRO A 299 10.51 -3.58 -11.71
C PRO A 299 10.99 -3.60 -13.18
N GLU A 300 10.20 -4.22 -14.05
CA GLU A 300 10.41 -4.25 -15.51
C GLU A 300 9.45 -3.30 -16.25
N GLY A 301 8.44 -2.79 -15.55
CA GLY A 301 7.45 -1.85 -16.09
C GLY A 301 6.59 -1.23 -15.01
N LEU A 302 5.99 -0.07 -15.32
CA LEU A 302 5.17 0.70 -14.37
C LEU A 302 3.99 -0.11 -13.82
N GLN A 303 3.35 -0.91 -14.68
CA GLN A 303 2.14 -1.68 -14.34
C GLN A 303 2.45 -3.16 -13.99
N GLN A 304 3.72 -3.46 -13.65
CA GLN A 304 4.10 -4.83 -13.29
C GLN A 304 3.29 -5.33 -12.10
N ARG A 305 2.72 -6.53 -12.27
CA ARG A 305 1.99 -7.24 -11.21
C ARG A 305 2.91 -8.21 -10.46
N VAL A 306 2.54 -8.52 -9.23
CA VAL A 306 3.30 -9.43 -8.37
C VAL A 306 2.36 -10.22 -7.45
N ALA A 307 2.73 -11.46 -7.12
CA ALA A 307 2.15 -12.20 -6.01
C ALA A 307 2.61 -11.56 -4.69
N VAL A 308 1.72 -11.53 -3.69
CA VAL A 308 2.02 -10.93 -2.39
C VAL A 308 1.61 -11.86 -1.26
N GLY A 309 2.53 -12.09 -0.35
CA GLY A 309 2.29 -12.59 1.00
C GLY A 309 2.99 -11.65 1.98
N LEU A 310 2.25 -11.02 2.89
CA LEU A 310 2.83 -10.08 3.85
C LEU A 310 2.17 -10.18 5.23
N GLY A 311 2.91 -9.79 6.27
CA GLY A 311 2.43 -9.73 7.63
C GLY A 311 3.37 -10.33 8.65
N SER A 312 2.83 -11.13 9.59
CA SER A 312 3.60 -11.81 10.64
C SER A 312 4.69 -12.69 10.04
N ARG A 313 5.92 -12.45 10.43
CA ARG A 313 7.12 -13.04 9.83
C ARG A 313 7.08 -14.56 9.81
N GLU A 314 6.68 -15.20 10.90
CA GLU A 314 6.62 -16.68 10.99
C GLU A 314 5.73 -17.27 9.89
N GLU A 315 4.60 -16.63 9.57
CA GLU A 315 3.68 -17.10 8.53
C GLU A 315 4.24 -16.87 7.12
N VAL A 316 4.82 -15.71 6.85
CA VAL A 316 5.43 -15.40 5.54
C VAL A 316 6.60 -16.36 5.27
N ASP A 317 7.48 -16.57 6.26
CA ASP A 317 8.61 -17.49 6.16
C ASP A 317 8.14 -18.95 5.96
N TYR A 318 7.03 -19.33 6.59
CA TYR A 318 6.45 -20.66 6.41
C TYR A 318 5.95 -20.88 4.98
N VAL A 319 5.20 -19.92 4.43
CA VAL A 319 4.74 -19.96 3.03
C VAL A 319 5.92 -20.05 2.07
N ASN A 320 6.98 -19.26 2.30
CA ASN A 320 8.19 -19.32 1.46
C ASN A 320 8.84 -20.70 1.48
N ARG A 321 8.96 -21.36 2.66
CA ARG A 321 9.50 -22.73 2.75
C ARG A 321 8.65 -23.74 1.98
N LEU A 322 7.33 -23.63 2.02
CA LEU A 322 6.46 -24.54 1.24
C LEU A 322 6.64 -24.40 -0.27
N HIS A 323 7.07 -23.24 -0.76
CA HIS A 323 7.34 -23.03 -2.18
C HIS A 323 8.74 -23.49 -2.60
N GLN A 324 9.65 -23.69 -1.65
CA GLN A 324 11.00 -24.19 -1.92
C GLN A 324 11.09 -25.72 -1.96
N GLY A 325 10.01 -26.43 -1.60
CA GLY A 325 9.90 -27.89 -1.63
C GLY A 325 10.26 -28.54 -0.35
#